data_08d851e0c1243f2b100f8f0aea4a961b
#
_entry.id   08d851e0c1243f2b100f8f0aea4a961b
#
_cell.length_a   1.000
_cell.length_b   1.000
_cell.length_c   1.000
_cell.angle_alpha   90.00
_cell.angle_beta   90.00
_cell.angle_gamma   90.00
#
_symmetry.space_group_name_H-M   'P 1'
#
loop_
_entity.id
_entity.type
_entity.pdbx_description
1 polymer ?
#
loop_
_entity_poly.entity_id
_entity_poly.type
_entity_poly.pdbx_seq_one_letter_code
_entity_poly.pdbx_strand_id
1 'polypeptide(L)'
;MSIMRRKIILASILAIVVTPKGLAQSSKQEPTIGELQRQLDEMRSQMAKMQNRIADLEAAKGNAATTPGTDPVLPHSQTPPGQLLRSQPGETNSPEEPTSFHYKGLTLTPGGFLEGTMLVRTRNENADIANNYSAIPLNRSSNAKLSEFRGTARNSEFSLLVQGTAGSTELKGYVETDFLGAAPTANYVESNSWTPRLRQLWVQLDRPSGWTITAGQTWSLLTTNQQGIATLAELRPGGEDGQYVVGFTWTRQRAFRVTKNFNDKVWTAFAAESPETTYSAAFVPANIMGLNTSLNAATGVNLLPFLTNYSNGFSTSLAPDLLAKVAFEPGWGHFEIKALGRFFRDRIASTATTNGHTNITGGYGVGFGALMPFVNKKLDVTLEGLLGQGIGRYGSSGLPDATLSPTTGELRPLRQARVMGGLVYHHSTRLDLCGYGGDEYTGRYAFVSPAGTAAGYGSPLVSYASCTNEVALNTCSGANRNIYEATVGYWYRLYRGESGRIEQGNQVVYVHRNLWSGIDRTPQGGDIVVYTSLRFYLP
;
A
#
# COMPACT_ATOMS: atom_id res chain seq x y z
N MET A 1 30.65 -24.97 -6.47
CA MET A 1 30.10 -23.66 -6.86
C MET A 1 28.88 -23.24 -6.01
N SER A 2 28.31 -24.09 -5.18
CA SER A 2 27.12 -23.84 -4.35
C SER A 2 27.38 -23.10 -3.02
N ILE A 3 28.51 -23.29 -2.37
CA ILE A 3 28.84 -22.79 -1.02
C ILE A 3 29.17 -21.29 -1.00
N MET A 4 29.67 -20.75 -2.09
CA MET A 4 30.09 -19.34 -2.17
C MET A 4 28.90 -18.37 -2.31
N ARG A 5 27.77 -18.80 -2.90
CA ARG A 5 26.56 -17.97 -3.05
C ARG A 5 25.78 -17.77 -1.75
N ARG A 6 25.80 -18.76 -0.83
CA ARG A 6 25.11 -18.63 0.48
C ARG A 6 25.79 -17.62 1.42
N LYS A 7 27.11 -17.42 1.28
CA LYS A 7 27.86 -16.48 2.15
C LYS A 7 27.61 -15.00 1.81
N ILE A 8 27.29 -14.68 0.57
CA ILE A 8 27.06 -13.29 0.12
C ILE A 8 25.69 -12.78 0.58
N ILE A 9 24.67 -13.64 0.61
CA ILE A 9 23.31 -13.26 1.02
C ILE A 9 23.26 -12.99 2.53
N LEU A 10 23.99 -13.75 3.34
CA LEU A 10 24.01 -13.54 4.80
C LEU A 10 24.73 -12.24 5.21
N ALA A 11 25.75 -11.83 4.47
CA ALA A 11 26.48 -10.59 4.74
C ALA A 11 25.64 -9.33 4.44
N SER A 12 24.78 -9.39 3.43
CA SER A 12 23.93 -8.26 3.05
C SER A 12 22.76 -8.02 4.01
N ILE A 13 22.22 -9.08 4.63
CA ILE A 13 21.11 -8.96 5.60
C ILE A 13 21.61 -8.48 6.97
N LEU A 14 22.83 -8.82 7.36
CA LEU A 14 23.39 -8.39 8.65
C LEU A 14 23.77 -6.90 8.67
N ALA A 15 24.01 -6.28 7.53
CA ALA A 15 24.33 -4.85 7.44
C ALA A 15 23.14 -3.92 7.69
N ILE A 16 21.90 -4.43 7.62
CA ILE A 16 20.67 -3.64 7.80
C ILE A 16 20.26 -3.53 9.29
N VAL A 17 20.79 -4.38 10.18
CA VAL A 17 20.32 -4.48 11.58
C VAL A 17 21.21 -3.73 12.58
N VAL A 18 22.36 -3.18 12.17
CA VAL A 18 23.29 -2.50 13.09
C VAL A 18 23.47 -1.03 12.68
N THR A 19 22.59 -0.15 13.14
CA THR A 19 22.88 1.28 13.25
C THR A 19 23.19 1.62 14.72
N PRO A 20 24.34 2.22 15.03
CA PRO A 20 24.68 2.63 16.39
C PRO A 20 24.02 3.96 16.75
N LYS A 21 23.75 4.08 18.05
CA LYS A 21 23.28 5.27 18.75
C LYS A 21 24.12 6.51 18.41
N GLY A 22 23.41 7.65 18.32
CA GLY A 22 23.98 8.92 18.00
C GLY A 22 25.19 9.32 18.88
N LEU A 23 26.15 9.97 18.24
CA LEU A 23 27.25 10.63 18.89
C LEU A 23 27.39 12.06 18.37
N ALA A 24 27.53 12.95 19.33
CA ALA A 24 27.89 14.34 19.14
C ALA A 24 29.23 14.49 18.39
N GLN A 25 29.33 15.50 17.55
CA GLN A 25 30.56 15.90 16.88
C GLN A 25 31.68 16.18 17.90
N SER A 26 32.72 15.36 17.81
CA SER A 26 34.05 15.67 18.33
C SER A 26 35.03 15.41 17.18
N SER A 27 35.85 16.38 16.89
CA SER A 27 36.93 16.31 15.89
C SER A 27 37.80 15.08 16.11
N LYS A 28 37.74 14.08 15.22
CA LYS A 28 38.64 12.93 15.26
C LYS A 28 39.70 13.08 14.18
N GLN A 29 40.96 13.00 14.61
CA GLN A 29 42.10 12.73 13.74
C GLN A 29 41.88 11.48 12.90
N GLU A 30 42.29 11.51 11.65
CA GLU A 30 42.30 10.34 10.77
C GLU A 30 43.14 9.22 11.40
N PRO A 31 42.67 7.96 11.38
CA PRO A 31 43.41 6.85 11.97
C PRO A 31 44.71 6.64 11.21
N THR A 32 45.80 6.43 11.93
CA THR A 32 47.11 6.13 11.34
C THR A 32 47.08 4.76 10.67
N ILE A 33 47.98 4.58 9.65
CA ILE A 33 48.12 3.30 8.91
C ILE A 33 48.33 2.12 9.88
N GLY A 34 49.05 2.33 10.98
CA GLY A 34 49.26 1.32 12.03
C GLY A 34 47.98 0.93 12.79
N GLU A 35 47.08 1.87 12.99
CA GLU A 35 45.79 1.61 13.64
C GLU A 35 44.83 0.84 12.73
N LEU A 36 44.82 1.15 11.43
CA LEU A 36 44.09 0.41 10.41
C LEU A 36 44.60 -1.03 10.26
N GLN A 37 45.91 -1.23 10.29
CA GLN A 37 46.51 -2.57 10.25
C GLN A 37 46.12 -3.40 11.48
N ARG A 38 46.16 -2.82 12.67
CA ARG A 38 45.72 -3.51 13.89
C ARG A 38 44.24 -3.89 13.88
N GLN A 39 43.39 -3.03 13.38
CA GLN A 39 41.95 -3.35 13.19
C GLN A 39 41.73 -4.46 12.17
N LEU A 40 42.54 -4.50 11.13
CA LEU A 40 42.47 -5.53 10.09
C LEU A 40 42.92 -6.90 10.61
N ASP A 41 43.93 -6.94 11.46
CA ASP A 41 44.42 -8.17 12.10
C ASP A 41 43.44 -8.68 13.17
N GLU A 42 42.78 -7.76 13.89
CA GLU A 42 41.72 -8.11 14.84
C GLU A 42 40.47 -8.69 14.15
N MET A 43 40.07 -8.11 13.00
CA MET A 43 39.00 -8.68 12.17
C MET A 43 39.37 -10.05 11.60
N ARG A 44 40.62 -10.27 11.16
CA ARG A 44 41.06 -11.58 10.71
C ARG A 44 41.02 -12.63 11.82
N SER A 45 41.41 -12.27 13.05
CA SER A 45 41.32 -13.14 14.22
C SER A 45 39.88 -13.50 14.55
N GLN A 46 38.95 -12.54 14.48
CA GLN A 46 37.51 -12.79 14.71
C GLN A 46 36.92 -13.70 13.62
N MET A 47 37.30 -13.50 12.36
CA MET A 47 36.88 -14.41 11.26
C MET A 47 37.40 -15.84 11.46
N ALA A 48 38.62 -16.04 11.88
CA ALA A 48 39.18 -17.36 12.15
C ALA A 48 38.41 -18.07 13.31
N LYS A 49 38.08 -17.33 14.37
CA LYS A 49 37.25 -17.86 15.49
C LYS A 49 35.84 -18.26 15.04
N MET A 50 35.22 -17.46 14.15
CA MET A 50 33.90 -17.82 13.61
C MET A 50 33.96 -19.02 12.68
N GLN A 51 35.02 -19.17 11.88
CA GLN A 51 35.20 -20.35 11.02
C GLN A 51 35.36 -21.63 11.83
N ASN A 52 36.14 -21.61 12.93
CA ASN A 52 36.26 -22.76 13.82
C ASN A 52 34.95 -23.13 14.48
N ARG A 53 34.17 -22.14 14.91
CA ARG A 53 32.84 -22.36 15.51
C ARG A 53 31.82 -22.94 14.54
N ILE A 54 31.91 -22.59 13.27
CA ILE A 54 31.08 -23.19 12.20
C ILE A 54 31.48 -24.66 11.98
N ALA A 55 32.78 -24.97 11.97
CA ALA A 55 33.26 -26.34 11.83
C ALA A 55 32.82 -27.23 13.02
N ASP A 56 32.86 -26.69 14.25
CA ASP A 56 32.39 -27.39 15.44
C ASP A 56 30.87 -27.65 15.42
N LEU A 57 30.08 -26.72 14.90
CA LEU A 57 28.62 -26.88 14.74
C LEU A 57 28.28 -27.88 13.64
N GLU A 58 29.04 -27.92 12.55
CA GLU A 58 28.87 -28.89 11.47
C GLU A 58 29.25 -30.30 11.93
N ALA A 59 30.28 -30.46 12.78
CA ALA A 59 30.65 -31.71 13.39
C ALA A 59 29.61 -32.20 14.41
N ALA A 60 29.00 -31.29 15.18
CA ALA A 60 27.92 -31.64 16.15
C ALA A 60 26.61 -32.06 15.43
N LYS A 61 26.34 -31.55 14.23
CA LYS A 61 25.17 -31.89 13.42
C LYS A 61 25.26 -33.29 12.78
N GLY A 62 26.49 -33.80 12.59
CA GLY A 62 26.73 -35.15 12.06
C GLY A 62 26.41 -36.28 13.05
N ASN A 63 26.28 -36.00 14.33
CA ASN A 63 26.09 -37.02 15.39
C ASN A 63 24.65 -37.10 15.95
N ALA A 64 23.70 -36.36 15.42
CA ALA A 64 22.30 -36.39 15.88
C ALA A 64 21.37 -36.98 14.81
N ALA A 65 21.56 -38.25 14.49
CA ALA A 65 20.59 -39.02 13.74
C ALA A 65 20.08 -40.18 14.64
N THR A 66 18.73 -40.29 14.72
CA THR A 66 17.91 -41.37 15.28
C THR A 66 17.42 -41.22 16.72
N THR A 67 16.18 -40.69 16.85
CA THR A 67 15.08 -41.37 17.53
C THR A 67 13.72 -40.71 17.19
N PRO A 68 12.65 -41.43 16.84
CA PRO A 68 11.33 -40.85 16.54
C PRO A 68 10.58 -40.61 17.85
N GLY A 69 10.38 -39.35 18.20
CA GLY A 69 9.52 -38.92 19.29
C GLY A 69 8.21 -38.36 18.74
N THR A 70 7.10 -38.93 19.17
CA THR A 70 5.74 -38.45 18.90
C THR A 70 5.51 -37.09 19.55
N ASP A 71 5.41 -36.04 18.75
CA ASP A 71 4.98 -34.71 19.20
C ASP A 71 3.46 -34.56 19.11
N PRO A 72 2.86 -33.82 20.07
CA PRO A 72 1.41 -33.59 20.06
C PRO A 72 1.03 -32.57 18.98
N VAL A 73 0.03 -32.92 18.22
CA VAL A 73 -0.61 -32.10 17.19
C VAL A 73 -1.11 -30.79 17.80
N LEU A 74 -0.50 -29.68 17.46
CA LEU A 74 -1.04 -28.33 17.68
C LEU A 74 -1.86 -27.90 16.45
N PRO A 75 -3.09 -27.41 16.62
CA PRO A 75 -3.92 -26.97 15.51
C PRO A 75 -3.59 -25.53 15.10
N HIS A 76 -3.65 -25.29 13.80
CA HIS A 76 -3.69 -24.01 13.08
C HIS A 76 -2.36 -23.36 12.69
N SER A 77 -1.84 -23.81 11.57
CA SER A 77 -0.88 -23.10 10.74
C SER A 77 -1.57 -21.95 9.99
N GLN A 78 -1.25 -20.70 10.32
CA GLN A 78 -1.61 -19.54 9.51
C GLN A 78 -0.57 -19.41 8.39
N THR A 79 -1.04 -19.33 7.14
CA THR A 79 -0.21 -19.21 5.94
C THR A 79 0.63 -17.94 5.96
N PRO A 80 1.95 -17.99 5.69
CA PRO A 80 2.84 -16.84 5.74
C PRO A 80 2.62 -15.82 4.62
N PRO A 81 3.05 -14.56 4.83
CA PRO A 81 2.94 -13.49 3.86
C PRO A 81 3.89 -13.72 2.67
N GLY A 82 3.40 -13.67 1.51
CA GLY A 82 4.07 -13.96 0.23
C GLY A 82 3.43 -15.08 -0.57
N GLN A 83 2.56 -15.87 0.05
CA GLN A 83 1.79 -16.95 -0.58
C GLN A 83 0.28 -16.70 -0.61
N LEU A 84 -0.17 -15.45 -0.58
CA LEU A 84 -1.60 -15.10 -0.60
C LEU A 84 -2.23 -15.14 -2.00
N LEU A 85 -1.80 -16.06 -2.84
CA LEU A 85 -2.67 -16.70 -3.81
C LEU A 85 -3.06 -18.04 -3.20
N ARG A 86 -4.31 -18.16 -2.82
CA ARG A 86 -4.94 -19.32 -2.20
C ARG A 86 -4.47 -20.61 -2.86
N SER A 87 -4.01 -21.58 -2.07
CA SER A 87 -3.72 -22.94 -2.54
C SER A 87 -4.92 -23.49 -3.29
N GLN A 88 -4.71 -23.98 -4.51
CA GLN A 88 -5.79 -24.48 -5.35
C GLN A 88 -6.39 -25.76 -4.79
N PRO A 89 -7.72 -25.98 -4.93
CA PRO A 89 -8.34 -27.25 -4.58
C PRO A 89 -7.90 -28.35 -5.56
N GLY A 90 -7.27 -29.38 -5.07
CA GLY A 90 -6.86 -30.55 -5.84
C GLY A 90 -5.38 -30.93 -5.74
N GLU A 91 -4.54 -30.13 -5.10
CA GLU A 91 -3.17 -30.52 -4.79
C GLU A 91 -3.15 -31.34 -3.49
N THR A 92 -2.87 -32.62 -3.60
CA THR A 92 -2.59 -33.55 -2.47
C THR A 92 -1.18 -33.36 -1.90
N ASN A 93 -0.45 -32.33 -2.33
CA ASN A 93 0.86 -31.98 -1.78
C ASN A 93 0.66 -30.89 -0.74
N SER A 94 1.16 -31.14 0.45
CA SER A 94 1.23 -30.16 1.54
C SER A 94 1.69 -28.80 1.02
N PRO A 95 1.11 -27.66 1.47
CA PRO A 95 1.65 -26.35 1.18
C PRO A 95 3.14 -26.38 1.55
N GLU A 96 4.02 -26.02 0.63
CA GLU A 96 5.42 -25.84 0.98
C GLU A 96 5.48 -24.81 2.10
N GLU A 97 5.89 -25.25 3.29
CA GLU A 97 6.10 -24.33 4.40
C GLU A 97 7.22 -23.37 3.99
N PRO A 98 7.04 -22.07 4.16
CA PRO A 98 8.07 -21.11 3.82
C PRO A 98 9.34 -21.42 4.58
N THR A 99 10.47 -21.26 3.92
CA THR A 99 11.78 -21.50 4.52
C THR A 99 11.97 -20.57 5.71
N SER A 100 11.93 -21.09 6.92
CA SER A 100 12.10 -20.34 8.15
C SER A 100 13.43 -20.67 8.83
N PHE A 101 13.97 -19.68 9.54
CA PHE A 101 15.17 -19.82 10.37
C PHE A 101 14.79 -19.71 11.83
N HIS A 102 15.36 -20.59 12.66
CA HIS A 102 15.14 -20.54 14.10
C HIS A 102 16.35 -19.92 14.80
N TYR A 103 16.09 -18.90 15.63
CA TYR A 103 17.13 -18.24 16.40
C TYR A 103 16.62 -17.92 17.82
N LYS A 104 17.18 -18.56 18.86
CA LYS A 104 16.87 -18.33 20.27
C LYS A 104 15.37 -18.32 20.59
N GLY A 105 14.61 -19.28 20.09
CA GLY A 105 13.16 -19.35 20.32
C GLY A 105 12.32 -18.43 19.44
N LEU A 106 12.92 -17.77 18.47
CA LEU A 106 12.24 -17.03 17.43
C LEU A 106 12.27 -17.79 16.11
N THR A 107 11.18 -17.76 15.39
CA THR A 107 11.08 -18.18 13.99
C THR A 107 11.13 -16.95 13.10
N LEU A 108 12.05 -16.93 12.16
CA LEU A 108 12.27 -15.85 11.20
C LEU A 108 11.88 -16.36 9.82
N THR A 109 10.87 -15.78 9.21
CA THR A 109 10.38 -16.16 7.89
C THR A 109 10.60 -14.99 6.92
N PRO A 110 11.67 -15.02 6.10
CA PRO A 110 11.84 -14.06 5.01
C PRO A 110 10.81 -14.32 3.91
N GLY A 111 10.44 -13.27 3.18
CA GLY A 111 9.52 -13.36 2.06
C GLY A 111 9.72 -12.21 1.08
N GLY A 112 8.90 -12.19 0.06
CA GLY A 112 8.93 -11.16 -0.95
C GLY A 112 9.15 -11.71 -2.36
N PHE A 113 9.39 -10.81 -3.29
CA PHE A 113 9.65 -11.16 -4.69
C PHE A 113 10.56 -10.13 -5.36
N LEU A 114 11.23 -10.56 -6.41
CA LEU A 114 11.95 -9.71 -7.37
C LEU A 114 11.11 -9.62 -8.64
N GLU A 115 10.94 -8.41 -9.16
CA GLU A 115 10.11 -8.18 -10.33
C GLU A 115 10.76 -7.23 -11.33
N GLY A 116 10.72 -7.59 -12.61
CA GLY A 116 10.97 -6.70 -13.73
C GLY A 116 9.67 -6.47 -14.48
N THR A 117 9.21 -5.22 -14.54
CA THR A 117 7.94 -4.83 -15.19
C THR A 117 8.21 -3.84 -16.31
N MET A 118 7.49 -4.00 -17.42
CA MET A 118 7.41 -3.04 -18.52
C MET A 118 5.94 -2.66 -18.72
N LEU A 119 5.69 -1.40 -19.05
CA LEU A 119 4.36 -0.91 -19.39
C LEU A 119 4.37 0.03 -20.59
N VAL A 120 3.25 0.03 -21.30
CA VAL A 120 2.93 0.98 -22.36
C VAL A 120 1.62 1.66 -22.00
N ARG A 121 1.59 3.01 -22.04
CA ARG A 121 0.36 3.81 -21.93
C ARG A 121 0.06 4.49 -23.26
N THR A 122 -1.21 4.55 -23.60
CA THR A 122 -1.66 5.28 -24.82
C THR A 122 -1.59 6.79 -24.61
N ARG A 123 -1.44 7.25 -23.36
CA ARG A 123 -1.30 8.67 -22.99
C ARG A 123 -0.17 8.86 -21.99
N ASN A 124 0.39 10.06 -21.96
CA ASN A 124 1.38 10.44 -20.97
C ASN A 124 0.68 10.92 -19.69
N GLU A 125 0.56 10.06 -18.70
CA GLU A 125 0.00 10.40 -17.39
C GLU A 125 0.92 11.27 -16.52
N ASN A 126 2.13 11.56 -17.01
CA ASN A 126 3.19 12.21 -16.21
C ASN A 126 3.36 11.49 -14.85
N ALA A 127 3.23 10.18 -14.88
CA ALA A 127 3.33 9.29 -13.74
C ALA A 127 4.50 8.32 -13.94
N ASP A 128 4.99 7.76 -12.85
CA ASP A 128 5.96 6.68 -12.87
C ASP A 128 5.26 5.37 -13.31
N ILE A 129 5.49 4.27 -12.63
CA ILE A 129 4.94 2.96 -12.98
C ILE A 129 3.52 2.72 -12.46
N ALA A 130 3.15 3.36 -11.34
CA ALA A 130 1.78 3.32 -10.84
C ALA A 130 0.92 4.34 -11.62
N ASN A 131 -0.31 3.96 -11.97
CA ASN A 131 -1.22 4.86 -12.64
C ASN A 131 -1.63 6.04 -11.74
N ASN A 132 -1.70 7.22 -12.32
CA ASN A 132 -2.19 8.41 -11.65
C ASN A 132 -3.64 8.66 -12.05
N TYR A 133 -4.54 7.85 -11.53
CA TYR A 133 -5.96 7.82 -11.94
C TYR A 133 -6.64 9.20 -11.90
N SER A 134 -6.33 10.02 -10.90
CA SER A 134 -6.91 11.36 -10.77
C SER A 134 -6.33 12.39 -11.75
N ALA A 135 -5.25 12.07 -12.43
CA ALA A 135 -4.54 12.96 -13.34
C ALA A 135 -4.44 12.44 -14.79
N ILE A 136 -5.18 11.39 -15.14
CA ILE A 136 -5.26 10.89 -16.52
C ILE A 136 -5.50 12.06 -17.48
N PRO A 137 -4.73 12.19 -18.59
CA PRO A 137 -4.84 13.33 -19.49
C PRO A 137 -6.23 13.47 -20.10
N LEU A 138 -6.81 14.66 -20.02
CA LEU A 138 -8.08 14.95 -20.66
C LEU A 138 -7.92 14.95 -22.19
N ASN A 139 -8.95 14.53 -22.92
CA ASN A 139 -8.90 14.21 -24.35
C ASN A 139 -8.26 15.25 -25.27
N ARG A 140 -8.26 16.52 -24.87
CA ARG A 140 -7.70 17.63 -25.68
C ARG A 140 -6.38 18.20 -25.14
N SER A 141 -5.83 17.63 -24.07
CA SER A 141 -4.51 18.02 -23.59
C SER A 141 -3.41 17.44 -24.48
N SER A 142 -2.23 18.08 -24.51
CA SER A 142 -1.06 17.58 -25.26
C SER A 142 -0.63 16.20 -24.78
N ASN A 143 -0.68 15.93 -23.47
CA ASN A 143 -0.34 14.64 -22.89
C ASN A 143 -1.26 13.50 -23.36
N ALA A 144 -2.49 13.82 -23.79
CA ALA A 144 -3.39 12.84 -24.39
C ALA A 144 -2.99 12.42 -25.82
N LYS A 145 -2.00 13.07 -26.41
CA LYS A 145 -1.47 12.78 -27.76
C LYS A 145 -0.11 12.08 -27.73
N LEU A 146 0.44 11.87 -26.55
CA LEU A 146 1.75 11.25 -26.33
C LEU A 146 1.55 9.89 -25.67
N SER A 147 1.94 8.83 -26.35
CA SER A 147 2.10 7.52 -25.72
C SER A 147 3.42 7.47 -24.97
N GLU A 148 3.51 6.62 -23.95
CA GLU A 148 4.74 6.41 -23.20
C GLU A 148 5.04 4.94 -22.97
N PHE A 149 6.34 4.64 -22.89
CA PHE A 149 6.88 3.34 -22.48
C PHE A 149 7.71 3.52 -21.21
N ARG A 150 7.53 2.63 -20.24
CA ARG A 150 8.27 2.60 -18.98
C ARG A 150 8.74 1.19 -18.67
N GLY A 151 9.88 1.08 -18.00
CA GLY A 151 10.39 -0.17 -17.43
C GLY A 151 10.89 0.07 -16.01
N THR A 152 10.71 -0.91 -15.13
CA THR A 152 11.10 -0.79 -13.73
C THR A 152 11.35 -2.14 -13.06
N ALA A 153 12.16 -2.12 -12.00
CA ALA A 153 12.27 -3.22 -11.02
C ALA A 153 11.81 -2.79 -9.61
N ARG A 154 11.24 -1.60 -9.47
CA ARG A 154 10.91 -0.96 -8.17
C ARG A 154 9.74 -1.59 -7.44
N ASN A 155 8.92 -2.40 -8.12
CA ASN A 155 7.84 -3.18 -7.50
C ASN A 155 8.36 -4.35 -6.65
N SER A 156 9.64 -4.71 -6.77
CA SER A 156 10.24 -5.76 -5.96
C SER A 156 10.00 -5.50 -4.47
N GLU A 157 9.56 -6.53 -3.75
CA GLU A 157 9.22 -6.45 -2.33
C GLU A 157 10.11 -7.39 -1.51
N PHE A 158 10.47 -6.94 -0.30
CA PHE A 158 11.14 -7.77 0.70
C PHE A 158 10.38 -7.68 2.02
N SER A 159 10.22 -8.82 2.66
CA SER A 159 9.56 -8.89 3.96
C SER A 159 10.26 -9.84 4.92
N LEU A 160 10.01 -9.63 6.21
CA LEU A 160 10.44 -10.52 7.28
C LEU A 160 9.34 -10.60 8.34
N LEU A 161 8.84 -11.82 8.57
CA LEU A 161 7.99 -12.15 9.70
C LEU A 161 8.85 -12.75 10.81
N VAL A 162 8.72 -12.22 12.02
CA VAL A 162 9.37 -12.71 13.24
C VAL A 162 8.30 -13.21 14.18
N GLN A 163 8.38 -14.47 14.59
CA GLN A 163 7.40 -15.10 15.49
C GLN A 163 8.10 -15.68 16.71
N GLY A 164 7.42 -15.61 17.85
CA GLY A 164 7.90 -16.17 19.10
C GLY A 164 6.75 -16.33 20.09
N THR A 165 7.03 -16.80 21.28
CA THR A 165 6.03 -17.00 22.33
C THR A 165 6.48 -16.38 23.66
N ALA A 166 5.53 -15.79 24.39
CA ALA A 166 5.71 -15.33 25.75
C ALA A 166 4.61 -15.96 26.62
N GLY A 167 4.94 -17.06 27.30
CA GLY A 167 3.95 -17.93 27.95
C GLY A 167 2.98 -18.51 26.92
N SER A 168 1.69 -18.23 27.05
CA SER A 168 0.65 -18.66 26.11
C SER A 168 0.36 -17.64 25.00
N THR A 169 1.01 -16.49 25.00
CA THR A 169 0.79 -15.42 23.99
C THR A 169 1.77 -15.59 22.84
N GLU A 170 1.28 -15.65 21.61
CA GLU A 170 2.11 -15.56 20.41
C GLU A 170 2.49 -14.11 20.16
N LEU A 171 3.78 -13.89 19.87
CA LEU A 171 4.34 -12.58 19.53
C LEU A 171 4.72 -12.59 18.06
N LYS A 172 4.28 -11.57 17.31
CA LYS A 172 4.65 -11.39 15.90
C LYS A 172 5.20 -9.99 15.67
N GLY A 173 6.23 -9.92 14.86
CA GLY A 173 6.74 -8.67 14.28
C GLY A 173 6.85 -8.84 12.77
N TYR A 174 6.53 -7.81 12.01
CA TYR A 174 6.59 -7.87 10.57
C TYR A 174 7.15 -6.58 9.98
N VAL A 175 7.97 -6.70 8.97
CA VAL A 175 8.45 -5.59 8.15
C VAL A 175 8.32 -5.94 6.67
N GLU A 176 7.87 -4.98 5.87
CA GLU A 176 7.75 -5.09 4.41
C GLU A 176 8.21 -3.79 3.76
N THR A 177 9.03 -3.90 2.71
CA THR A 177 9.58 -2.78 1.96
C THR A 177 9.48 -3.02 0.45
N ASP A 178 9.36 -1.95 -0.34
CA ASP A 178 9.57 -1.93 -1.79
C ASP A 178 10.56 -0.82 -2.16
N PHE A 179 10.82 -0.59 -3.46
CA PHE A 179 11.73 0.46 -3.94
C PHE A 179 11.00 1.64 -4.59
N LEU A 180 9.73 1.86 -4.30
CA LEU A 180 8.96 2.98 -4.81
C LEU A 180 9.19 4.28 -4.04
N GLY A 181 10.16 4.31 -3.12
CA GLY A 181 10.64 5.52 -2.46
C GLY A 181 11.52 6.37 -3.38
N ALA A 182 11.43 7.71 -3.26
CA ALA A 182 12.35 8.62 -3.92
C ALA A 182 13.68 8.72 -3.14
N ALA A 183 14.79 8.87 -3.87
CA ALA A 183 16.10 9.16 -3.28
C ALA A 183 16.67 10.46 -3.87
N PRO A 184 17.49 11.23 -3.12
CA PRO A 184 18.09 12.46 -3.63
C PRO A 184 18.94 12.27 -4.89
N THR A 185 19.55 11.09 -5.04
CA THR A 185 20.39 10.71 -6.19
C THR A 185 19.63 9.95 -7.27
N ALA A 186 18.32 9.67 -7.06
CA ALA A 186 17.55 8.93 -8.03
C ALA A 186 17.27 9.79 -9.27
N ASN A 187 17.57 9.25 -10.43
CA ASN A 187 17.21 9.83 -11.72
C ASN A 187 17.02 8.72 -12.76
N TYR A 188 16.27 9.02 -13.81
CA TYR A 188 15.99 8.08 -14.89
C TYR A 188 17.06 8.07 -16.00
N VAL A 189 18.10 8.90 -15.86
CA VAL A 189 19.14 9.06 -16.90
C VAL A 189 20.19 7.95 -16.78
N GLU A 190 20.72 7.76 -15.58
CA GLU A 190 21.87 6.86 -15.38
C GLU A 190 21.82 6.05 -14.09
N SER A 191 21.49 6.67 -12.96
CA SER A 191 21.66 6.02 -11.66
C SER A 191 20.57 5.02 -11.34
N ASN A 192 19.31 5.33 -11.63
CA ASN A 192 18.10 4.56 -11.24
C ASN A 192 18.16 4.07 -9.77
N SER A 193 18.81 4.86 -8.91
CA SER A 193 19.14 4.53 -7.52
C SER A 193 17.99 4.95 -6.60
N TRP A 194 17.00 4.08 -6.42
CA TRP A 194 15.81 4.32 -5.62
C TRP A 194 15.99 3.82 -4.18
N THR A 195 15.35 4.51 -3.23
CA THR A 195 15.38 4.12 -1.82
C THR A 195 14.29 3.10 -1.50
N PRO A 196 14.56 2.18 -0.55
CA PRO A 196 13.51 1.36 0.03
C PRO A 196 12.42 2.24 0.66
N ARG A 197 11.16 1.87 0.44
CA ARG A 197 9.98 2.49 1.05
C ARG A 197 9.39 1.51 2.05
N LEU A 198 9.14 1.97 3.29
CA LEU A 198 8.43 1.19 4.28
C LEU A 198 6.97 1.00 3.86
N ARG A 199 6.55 -0.24 3.64
CA ARG A 199 5.16 -0.60 3.35
C ARG A 199 4.41 -0.92 4.64
N GLN A 200 4.89 -1.89 5.38
CA GLN A 200 4.35 -2.30 6.66
C GLN A 200 5.46 -2.44 7.71
N LEU A 201 5.15 -2.09 8.94
CA LEU A 201 5.97 -2.34 10.11
C LEU A 201 5.05 -2.38 11.32
N TRP A 202 4.84 -3.57 11.89
CA TRP A 202 3.94 -3.73 13.01
C TRP A 202 4.38 -4.85 13.97
N VAL A 203 3.86 -4.76 15.18
CA VAL A 203 3.95 -5.82 16.20
C VAL A 203 2.53 -6.29 16.54
N GLN A 204 2.41 -7.58 16.88
CA GLN A 204 1.13 -8.21 17.18
C GLN A 204 1.28 -9.18 18.35
N LEU A 205 0.24 -9.22 19.18
CA LEU A 205 0.08 -10.11 20.33
C LEU A 205 -1.19 -10.93 20.12
N ASP A 206 -1.05 -12.24 19.96
CA ASP A 206 -2.19 -13.16 19.80
C ASP A 206 -2.37 -14.00 21.06
N ARG A 207 -3.57 -13.95 21.66
CA ARG A 207 -3.91 -14.71 22.85
C ARG A 207 -4.78 -15.93 22.50
N PRO A 208 -4.61 -17.08 23.20
CA PRO A 208 -5.46 -18.28 23.01
C PRO A 208 -6.95 -17.98 23.18
N SER A 209 -7.31 -16.96 23.96
CA SER A 209 -8.69 -16.51 24.13
C SER A 209 -9.29 -15.85 22.89
N GLY A 210 -8.57 -15.76 21.76
CA GLY A 210 -9.02 -15.16 20.50
C GLY A 210 -8.90 -13.62 20.46
N TRP A 211 -8.22 -12.99 21.42
CA TRP A 211 -7.89 -11.58 21.36
C TRP A 211 -6.55 -11.36 20.66
N THR A 212 -6.54 -10.41 19.73
CA THR A 212 -5.34 -9.94 19.04
C THR A 212 -5.19 -8.43 19.22
N ILE A 213 -3.99 -7.98 19.55
CA ILE A 213 -3.62 -6.56 19.62
C ILE A 213 -2.53 -6.33 18.59
N THR A 214 -2.73 -5.38 17.69
CA THR A 214 -1.75 -5.00 16.66
C THR A 214 -1.43 -3.51 16.76
N ALA A 215 -0.15 -3.15 16.69
CA ALA A 215 0.30 -1.76 16.69
C ALA A 215 1.40 -1.55 15.65
N GLY A 216 1.31 -0.47 14.89
CA GLY A 216 2.29 -0.11 13.86
C GLY A 216 1.64 0.30 12.55
N GLN A 217 2.41 0.30 11.46
CA GLN A 217 1.91 0.60 10.13
C GLN A 217 1.47 -0.69 9.43
N THR A 218 0.19 -0.78 9.12
CA THR A 218 -0.45 -1.94 8.46
C THR A 218 -1.48 -1.46 7.44
N TRP A 219 -2.03 -2.36 6.64
CA TRP A 219 -3.22 -2.04 5.84
C TRP A 219 -4.35 -1.57 6.75
N SER A 220 -5.08 -0.56 6.29
CA SER A 220 -6.25 -0.03 7.01
C SER A 220 -7.23 -1.15 7.35
N LEU A 221 -7.90 -1.03 8.49
CA LEU A 221 -9.00 -1.94 8.84
C LEU A 221 -10.13 -1.95 7.79
N LEU A 222 -10.22 -0.92 6.94
CA LEU A 222 -11.20 -0.86 5.84
C LEU A 222 -10.83 -1.77 4.66
N THR A 223 -9.57 -2.18 4.51
CA THR A 223 -9.19 -3.13 3.45
C THR A 223 -9.83 -4.48 3.69
N THR A 224 -10.45 -5.06 2.66
CA THR A 224 -11.13 -6.37 2.75
C THR A 224 -10.10 -7.46 3.05
N ASN A 225 -10.47 -8.43 3.90
CA ASN A 225 -9.66 -9.61 4.18
C ASN A 225 -10.10 -10.80 3.32
N GLN A 226 -9.24 -11.80 3.19
CA GLN A 226 -9.58 -13.08 2.56
C GLN A 226 -10.28 -14.01 3.53
N GLN A 227 -9.93 -13.90 4.80
CA GLN A 227 -10.48 -14.69 5.89
C GLN A 227 -10.28 -13.96 7.23
N GLY A 228 -11.31 -13.95 8.06
CA GLY A 228 -11.30 -13.33 9.38
C GLY A 228 -10.94 -11.83 9.35
N ILE A 229 -10.26 -11.36 10.40
CA ILE A 229 -9.68 -10.02 10.45
C ILE A 229 -8.24 -10.18 10.95
N ALA A 230 -7.36 -10.66 10.09
CA ALA A 230 -5.96 -10.89 10.41
C ALA A 230 -5.06 -9.96 9.57
N THR A 231 -3.92 -9.58 10.13
CA THR A 231 -2.83 -8.98 9.36
C THR A 231 -2.29 -10.02 8.35
N LEU A 232 -1.83 -9.56 7.19
CA LEU A 232 -1.32 -10.40 6.10
C LEU A 232 -2.38 -11.25 5.38
N ALA A 233 -3.66 -11.10 5.76
CA ALA A 233 -4.79 -11.74 5.10
C ALA A 233 -5.63 -10.73 4.28
N GLU A 234 -5.10 -9.56 3.99
CA GLU A 234 -5.79 -8.56 3.17
C GLU A 234 -5.95 -9.06 1.73
N LEU A 235 -7.16 -8.89 1.20
CA LEU A 235 -7.51 -9.24 -0.17
C LEU A 235 -7.09 -8.11 -1.10
N ARG A 236 -5.94 -8.29 -1.76
CA ARG A 236 -5.41 -7.34 -2.74
C ARG A 236 -5.76 -7.79 -4.15
N PRO A 237 -6.16 -6.88 -5.06
CA PRO A 237 -6.29 -7.21 -6.48
C PRO A 237 -5.01 -7.83 -7.03
N GLY A 238 -5.13 -8.93 -7.77
CA GLY A 238 -4.01 -9.74 -8.25
C GLY A 238 -3.39 -9.24 -9.56
N GLY A 239 -3.57 -7.95 -9.91
CA GLY A 239 -2.97 -7.35 -11.10
C GLY A 239 -1.50 -6.97 -10.92
N GLU A 240 -0.91 -6.41 -12.00
CA GLU A 240 0.46 -5.90 -12.05
C GLU A 240 0.56 -4.41 -11.70
N ASP A 241 -0.55 -3.66 -11.82
CA ASP A 241 -0.57 -2.22 -11.52
C ASP A 241 -0.23 -1.96 -10.05
N GLY A 242 0.86 -1.24 -9.81
CA GLY A 242 1.29 -0.84 -8.47
C GLY A 242 0.32 0.06 -7.72
N GLN A 243 -0.67 0.66 -8.40
CA GLN A 243 -1.77 1.43 -7.83
C GLN A 243 -3.01 0.55 -7.54
N TYR A 244 -2.99 -0.69 -7.95
CA TYR A 244 -4.08 -1.66 -7.89
C TYR A 244 -5.23 -1.32 -8.84
N VAL A 245 -6.47 -1.31 -8.35
CA VAL A 245 -7.68 -1.09 -9.15
C VAL A 245 -8.47 0.06 -8.56
N VAL A 246 -9.12 0.86 -9.42
CA VAL A 246 -10.04 1.91 -9.00
C VAL A 246 -11.16 1.29 -8.15
N GLY A 247 -11.46 1.93 -7.01
CA GLY A 247 -12.45 1.46 -6.05
C GLY A 247 -11.89 0.57 -4.94
N PHE A 248 -10.65 0.08 -5.06
CA PHE A 248 -9.97 -0.67 -4.01
C PHE A 248 -9.66 0.22 -2.79
N THR A 249 -9.91 -0.29 -1.60
CA THR A 249 -9.57 0.38 -0.34
C THR A 249 -8.14 0.05 0.05
N TRP A 250 -7.19 0.91 -0.32
CA TRP A 250 -5.77 0.57 -0.45
C TRP A 250 -4.82 1.16 0.59
N THR A 251 -5.28 2.03 1.49
CA THR A 251 -4.35 2.76 2.36
C THR A 251 -3.66 1.88 3.39
N ARG A 252 -2.38 2.17 3.65
CA ARG A 252 -1.62 1.66 4.79
C ARG A 252 -1.51 2.76 5.84
N GLN A 253 -1.91 2.45 7.09
CA GLN A 253 -2.02 3.43 8.17
C GLN A 253 -1.25 2.99 9.40
N ARG A 254 -0.66 3.96 10.10
CA ARG A 254 -0.21 3.75 11.47
C ARG A 254 -1.46 3.57 12.33
N ALA A 255 -1.57 2.43 13.00
CA ALA A 255 -2.77 2.02 13.69
C ALA A 255 -2.48 1.36 15.03
N PHE A 256 -3.43 1.47 15.93
CA PHE A 256 -3.61 0.58 17.06
C PHE A 256 -4.94 -0.15 16.85
N ARG A 257 -4.90 -1.49 16.77
CA ARG A 257 -6.03 -2.34 16.44
C ARG A 257 -6.22 -3.40 17.52
N VAL A 258 -7.46 -3.61 17.91
CA VAL A 258 -7.88 -4.72 18.77
C VAL A 258 -8.88 -5.57 17.98
N THR A 259 -8.60 -6.86 17.88
CA THR A 259 -9.44 -7.83 17.17
C THR A 259 -9.90 -8.91 18.14
N LYS A 260 -11.13 -9.38 17.98
CA LYS A 260 -11.66 -10.55 18.69
C LYS A 260 -12.19 -11.56 17.70
N ASN A 261 -11.66 -12.76 17.77
CA ASN A 261 -12.14 -13.94 17.06
C ASN A 261 -13.14 -14.71 17.95
N PHE A 262 -14.31 -15.03 17.38
CA PHE A 262 -15.36 -15.85 18.00
C PHE A 262 -15.48 -17.17 17.22
N ASN A 263 -14.67 -18.16 17.62
CA ASN A 263 -14.70 -19.52 17.07
C ASN A 263 -14.52 -19.61 15.55
N ASP A 264 -13.67 -18.75 14.97
CA ASP A 264 -13.34 -18.70 13.53
C ASP A 264 -14.56 -18.49 12.59
N LYS A 265 -15.70 -18.10 13.13
CA LYS A 265 -16.94 -17.80 12.37
C LYS A 265 -17.32 -16.33 12.36
N VAL A 266 -17.06 -15.65 13.44
CA VAL A 266 -17.31 -14.22 13.57
C VAL A 266 -16.08 -13.54 14.15
N TRP A 267 -15.70 -12.45 13.53
CA TRP A 267 -14.59 -11.62 13.96
C TRP A 267 -15.08 -10.20 14.12
N THR A 268 -14.58 -9.52 15.14
CA THR A 268 -14.83 -8.08 15.34
C THR A 268 -13.52 -7.36 15.55
N ALA A 269 -13.40 -6.16 15.05
CA ALA A 269 -12.21 -5.33 15.27
C ALA A 269 -12.56 -3.86 15.42
N PHE A 270 -11.76 -3.17 16.23
CA PHE A 270 -11.73 -1.71 16.35
C PHE A 270 -10.30 -1.23 16.11
N ALA A 271 -10.16 -0.11 15.40
CA ALA A 271 -8.86 0.51 15.17
C ALA A 271 -8.94 2.03 15.35
N ALA A 272 -7.85 2.58 15.86
CA ALA A 272 -7.52 3.99 15.80
C ALA A 272 -6.39 4.15 14.80
N GLU A 273 -6.65 4.82 13.66
CA GLU A 273 -5.71 4.98 12.57
C GLU A 273 -5.22 6.43 12.47
N SER A 274 -3.99 6.61 12.00
CA SER A 274 -3.38 7.94 11.81
C SER A 274 -4.22 8.76 10.83
N PRO A 275 -4.77 9.90 11.26
CA PRO A 275 -5.57 10.76 10.41
C PRO A 275 -4.70 11.59 9.47
N GLU A 276 -5.23 11.95 8.32
CA GLU A 276 -4.69 12.94 7.40
C GLU A 276 -5.85 13.53 6.60
N THR A 277 -5.73 14.77 6.13
CA THR A 277 -6.79 15.43 5.36
C THR A 277 -6.29 15.79 3.97
N THR A 278 -6.86 15.14 2.95
CA THR A 278 -6.68 15.54 1.56
C THR A 278 -7.81 16.50 1.16
N TYR A 279 -7.49 17.56 0.43
CA TYR A 279 -8.53 18.51 0.05
C TYR A 279 -8.31 19.06 -1.36
N SER A 280 -9.35 19.65 -1.92
CA SER A 280 -9.31 20.35 -3.20
C SER A 280 -10.00 21.70 -3.06
N ALA A 281 -9.23 22.78 -3.18
CA ALA A 281 -9.73 24.13 -3.09
C ALA A 281 -9.00 25.05 -4.07
N ALA A 282 -9.75 25.73 -4.93
CA ALA A 282 -9.20 26.74 -5.82
C ALA A 282 -8.76 28.00 -5.05
N PHE A 283 -9.38 28.24 -3.90
CA PHE A 283 -9.05 29.35 -3.01
C PHE A 283 -8.76 28.80 -1.61
N VAL A 284 -7.58 29.13 -1.08
CA VAL A 284 -7.14 28.79 0.27
C VAL A 284 -6.86 30.10 1.00
N PRO A 285 -7.55 30.41 2.11
CA PRO A 285 -7.28 31.63 2.89
C PRO A 285 -5.82 31.69 3.34
N ALA A 286 -5.19 32.85 3.17
CA ALA A 286 -3.76 33.01 3.48
C ALA A 286 -3.42 32.79 4.97
N ASN A 287 -4.41 32.97 5.87
CA ASN A 287 -4.28 32.79 7.31
C ASN A 287 -4.84 31.45 7.81
N ILE A 288 -5.07 30.48 6.92
CA ILE A 288 -5.46 29.13 7.33
C ILE A 288 -4.27 28.38 7.90
N MET A 289 -4.52 27.63 8.95
CA MET A 289 -3.53 26.81 9.64
C MET A 289 -4.08 25.40 9.87
N GLY A 290 -3.20 24.46 10.10
CA GLY A 290 -3.56 23.07 10.44
C GLY A 290 -3.79 22.17 9.23
N LEU A 291 -3.68 22.69 8.01
CA LEU A 291 -3.74 21.89 6.78
C LEU A 291 -2.35 21.70 6.18
N ASN A 292 -2.12 20.52 5.65
CA ASN A 292 -0.96 20.28 4.81
C ASN A 292 -1.24 20.82 3.40
N THR A 293 -0.67 21.96 3.05
CA THR A 293 -0.91 22.62 1.75
C THR A 293 -0.41 21.81 0.56
N SER A 294 0.55 20.88 0.76
CA SER A 294 1.01 19.97 -0.29
C SER A 294 -0.04 18.91 -0.66
N LEU A 295 -1.08 18.74 0.14
CA LEU A 295 -2.19 17.81 -0.10
C LEU A 295 -3.41 18.49 -0.78
N ASN A 296 -3.25 19.70 -1.31
CA ASN A 296 -4.30 20.36 -2.08
C ASN A 296 -4.34 19.84 -3.53
N ALA A 297 -5.32 19.03 -3.85
CA ALA A 297 -5.51 18.44 -5.17
C ALA A 297 -5.79 19.49 -6.27
N ALA A 298 -6.27 20.71 -5.92
CA ALA A 298 -6.54 21.75 -6.89
C ALA A 298 -5.27 22.38 -7.48
N THR A 299 -4.14 22.28 -6.79
CA THR A 299 -2.85 22.81 -7.26
C THR A 299 -2.11 21.86 -8.20
N GLY A 300 -2.72 20.72 -8.57
CA GLY A 300 -2.06 19.68 -9.37
C GLY A 300 -0.92 18.98 -8.67
N VAL A 301 -0.74 19.19 -7.36
CA VAL A 301 0.21 18.44 -6.56
C VAL A 301 -0.29 17.00 -6.48
N ASN A 302 0.54 16.11 -6.94
CA ASN A 302 0.23 14.70 -7.02
C ASN A 302 0.09 14.14 -5.60
N LEU A 303 -1.13 13.72 -5.23
CA LEU A 303 -1.42 13.18 -3.90
C LEU A 303 -0.83 11.78 -3.66
N LEU A 304 -0.19 11.20 -4.69
CA LEU A 304 0.40 9.88 -4.60
C LEU A 304 1.81 9.99 -4.02
N PRO A 305 2.04 9.56 -2.77
CA PRO A 305 3.28 9.77 -2.04
C PRO A 305 4.50 9.05 -2.64
N PHE A 306 4.32 8.18 -3.62
CA PHE A 306 5.41 7.46 -4.27
C PHE A 306 5.94 8.15 -5.54
N LEU A 307 5.40 9.32 -5.92
CA LEU A 307 5.78 10.02 -7.14
C LEU A 307 6.49 11.34 -6.91
N THR A 308 6.48 11.88 -5.71
CA THR A 308 7.08 13.18 -5.40
C THR A 308 7.99 13.13 -4.18
N ASN A 309 8.98 14.01 -4.15
CA ASN A 309 9.71 14.32 -2.92
C ASN A 309 8.72 14.83 -1.87
N TYR A 310 8.40 13.99 -0.92
CA TYR A 310 7.46 14.28 0.14
C TYR A 310 8.00 15.42 1.01
N SER A 311 7.32 16.54 1.02
CA SER A 311 7.53 17.51 2.09
C SER A 311 7.00 16.87 3.38
N ASN A 312 7.74 16.96 4.48
CA ASN A 312 7.36 16.41 5.79
C ASN A 312 6.12 17.07 6.42
N GLY A 313 5.24 17.65 5.61
CA GLY A 313 4.01 18.27 6.04
C GLY A 313 2.94 17.24 6.39
N PHE A 314 2.15 17.49 7.42
CA PHE A 314 0.98 16.72 7.81
C PHE A 314 -0.12 17.63 8.33
N SER A 315 -1.38 17.19 8.22
CA SER A 315 -2.51 17.92 8.78
C SER A 315 -2.54 17.83 10.30
N THR A 316 -2.85 18.95 10.96
CA THR A 316 -3.00 18.98 12.43
C THR A 316 -4.37 18.46 12.82
N SER A 317 -4.50 17.15 12.92
CA SER A 317 -5.78 16.48 13.18
C SER A 317 -6.19 16.55 14.65
N LEU A 318 -7.51 16.50 14.91
CA LEU A 318 -8.07 16.56 16.27
C LEU A 318 -7.93 15.23 17.01
N ALA A 319 -8.20 14.13 16.31
CA ALA A 319 -8.26 12.78 16.85
C ALA A 319 -7.90 11.78 15.75
N PRO A 320 -7.59 10.52 16.09
CA PRO A 320 -7.42 9.46 15.09
C PRO A 320 -8.71 9.22 14.31
N ASP A 321 -8.60 8.68 13.09
CA ASP A 321 -9.72 8.06 12.41
C ASP A 321 -10.13 6.81 13.20
N LEU A 322 -11.42 6.66 13.51
CA LEU A 322 -11.95 5.53 14.29
C LEU A 322 -12.66 4.55 13.37
N LEU A 323 -12.25 3.29 13.43
CA LEU A 323 -12.74 2.25 12.55
C LEU A 323 -13.31 1.07 13.32
N ALA A 324 -14.33 0.45 12.75
CA ALA A 324 -14.89 -0.80 13.23
C ALA A 324 -15.14 -1.74 12.05
N LYS A 325 -14.93 -3.04 12.26
CA LYS A 325 -15.19 -4.08 11.28
C LYS A 325 -15.80 -5.30 11.96
N VAL A 326 -16.75 -5.92 11.30
CA VAL A 326 -17.26 -7.26 11.63
C VAL A 326 -17.08 -8.13 10.40
N ALA A 327 -16.52 -9.34 10.57
CA ALA A 327 -16.38 -10.33 9.52
C ALA A 327 -17.10 -11.62 9.88
N PHE A 328 -17.63 -12.30 8.86
CA PHE A 328 -18.42 -13.54 8.96
C PHE A 328 -17.82 -14.60 8.03
N GLU A 329 -17.65 -15.82 8.59
CA GLU A 329 -17.14 -17.00 7.90
C GLU A 329 -18.21 -18.11 7.88
N PRO A 330 -19.22 -18.05 7.00
CA PRO A 330 -20.29 -19.06 6.95
C PRO A 330 -19.83 -20.40 6.34
N GLY A 331 -18.56 -20.49 5.90
CA GLY A 331 -17.98 -21.70 5.30
C GLY A 331 -18.06 -21.75 3.76
N TRP A 332 -18.90 -20.91 3.13
CA TRP A 332 -19.01 -20.78 1.67
C TRP A 332 -18.49 -19.45 1.14
N GLY A 333 -17.94 -18.61 2.00
CA GLY A 333 -17.35 -17.33 1.65
C GLY A 333 -16.93 -16.54 2.88
N HIS A 334 -16.34 -15.39 2.63
CA HIS A 334 -15.98 -14.37 3.62
C HIS A 334 -16.79 -13.11 3.36
N PHE A 335 -17.34 -12.49 4.42
CA PHE A 335 -18.18 -11.30 4.33
C PHE A 335 -17.81 -10.31 5.42
N GLU A 336 -17.76 -9.02 5.08
CA GLU A 336 -17.41 -7.95 6.02
C GLU A 336 -18.38 -6.78 5.97
N ILE A 337 -18.62 -6.17 7.13
CA ILE A 337 -19.24 -4.86 7.29
C ILE A 337 -18.23 -3.95 7.99
N LYS A 338 -18.08 -2.72 7.49
CA LYS A 338 -17.04 -1.77 7.89
C LYS A 338 -17.67 -0.43 8.23
N ALA A 339 -17.11 0.27 9.22
CA ALA A 339 -17.51 1.62 9.59
C ALA A 339 -16.29 2.49 9.86
N LEU A 340 -16.40 3.78 9.54
CA LEU A 340 -15.36 4.78 9.68
C LEU A 340 -15.96 6.06 10.27
N GLY A 341 -15.30 6.64 11.27
CA GLY A 341 -15.55 7.99 11.79
C GLY A 341 -14.27 8.83 11.65
N ARG A 342 -14.40 10.07 11.18
CA ARG A 342 -13.28 10.98 10.94
C ARG A 342 -13.55 12.35 11.55
N PHE A 343 -12.46 13.08 11.85
CA PHE A 343 -12.51 14.40 12.47
C PHE A 343 -11.59 15.36 11.71
N PHE A 344 -12.21 16.24 10.92
CA PHE A 344 -11.50 17.28 10.18
C PHE A 344 -11.38 18.54 11.03
N ARG A 345 -10.20 19.16 11.02
CA ARG A 345 -9.92 20.40 11.73
C ARG A 345 -9.12 21.34 10.88
N ASP A 346 -9.54 22.58 10.84
CA ASP A 346 -8.76 23.73 10.37
C ASP A 346 -8.83 24.88 11.39
N ARG A 347 -7.94 25.83 11.24
CA ARG A 347 -7.95 27.04 12.05
C ARG A 347 -7.66 28.25 11.16
N ILE A 348 -8.50 29.26 11.30
CA ILE A 348 -8.27 30.58 10.73
C ILE A 348 -7.58 31.43 11.83
N ALA A 349 -6.35 31.89 11.55
CA ALA A 349 -5.64 32.78 12.46
C ALA A 349 -6.29 34.17 12.48
N SER A 350 -6.20 34.86 13.62
CA SER A 350 -6.66 36.25 13.73
C SER A 350 -5.87 37.18 12.81
N THR A 351 -6.54 38.18 12.30
CA THR A 351 -5.92 39.33 11.60
C THR A 351 -6.14 40.61 12.42
N ALA A 352 -5.66 41.75 11.94
CA ALA A 352 -5.92 43.03 12.58
C ALA A 352 -7.42 43.37 12.68
N THR A 353 -8.25 42.78 11.80
CA THR A 353 -9.67 43.10 11.66
C THR A 353 -10.62 41.95 11.97
N THR A 354 -10.10 40.71 12.13
CA THR A 354 -10.93 39.52 12.36
C THR A 354 -10.37 38.65 13.47
N ASN A 355 -11.25 38.12 14.32
CA ASN A 355 -10.88 37.17 15.35
C ASN A 355 -10.59 35.80 14.75
N GLY A 356 -9.53 35.13 15.25
CA GLY A 356 -9.25 33.74 14.86
C GLY A 356 -10.26 32.77 15.44
N HIS A 357 -10.55 31.69 14.68
CA HIS A 357 -11.43 30.61 15.12
C HIS A 357 -10.95 29.26 14.59
N THR A 358 -11.38 28.19 15.27
CA THR A 358 -11.10 26.81 14.89
C THR A 358 -12.39 26.18 14.41
N ASN A 359 -12.35 25.54 13.25
CA ASN A 359 -13.45 24.76 12.70
C ASN A 359 -13.20 23.27 12.94
N ILE A 360 -14.26 22.54 13.27
CA ILE A 360 -14.25 21.07 13.42
C ILE A 360 -15.45 20.52 12.68
N THR A 361 -15.22 19.58 11.77
CA THR A 361 -16.28 18.95 10.97
C THR A 361 -16.08 17.44 10.98
N GLY A 362 -17.18 16.68 11.10
CA GLY A 362 -17.16 15.22 11.07
C GLY A 362 -17.20 14.65 9.65
N GLY A 363 -16.53 13.51 9.45
CA GLY A 363 -16.69 12.64 8.30
C GLY A 363 -17.07 11.23 8.74
N TYR A 364 -17.62 10.44 7.84
CA TYR A 364 -18.00 9.07 8.12
C TYR A 364 -18.00 8.20 6.87
N GLY A 365 -17.92 6.89 7.07
CA GLY A 365 -18.04 5.89 6.01
C GLY A 365 -18.68 4.61 6.51
N VAL A 366 -19.43 3.95 5.64
CA VAL A 366 -19.95 2.60 5.84
C VAL A 366 -19.62 1.77 4.60
N GLY A 367 -19.09 0.58 4.79
CA GLY A 367 -18.65 -0.27 3.71
C GLY A 367 -18.94 -1.74 3.93
N PHE A 368 -18.71 -2.49 2.87
CA PHE A 368 -18.80 -3.94 2.86
C PHE A 368 -17.61 -4.55 2.11
N GLY A 369 -17.37 -5.83 2.33
CA GLY A 369 -16.44 -6.67 1.59
C GLY A 369 -16.98 -8.08 1.51
N ALA A 370 -16.72 -8.77 0.40
CA ALA A 370 -17.06 -10.17 0.23
C ALA A 370 -16.03 -10.88 -0.67
N LEU A 371 -15.70 -12.11 -0.31
CA LEU A 371 -14.97 -13.06 -1.14
C LEU A 371 -15.76 -14.37 -1.17
N MET A 372 -16.18 -14.77 -2.36
CA MET A 372 -17.03 -15.94 -2.57
C MET A 372 -16.35 -16.91 -3.56
N PRO A 373 -15.90 -18.08 -3.09
CA PRO A 373 -15.36 -19.11 -3.97
C PRO A 373 -16.49 -19.93 -4.61
N PHE A 374 -16.48 -20.03 -5.93
CA PHE A 374 -17.40 -20.80 -6.74
C PHE A 374 -16.68 -21.93 -7.51
N VAL A 375 -17.46 -22.81 -8.17
CA VAL A 375 -16.97 -23.86 -9.08
C VAL A 375 -15.88 -24.71 -8.41
N ASN A 376 -16.18 -25.26 -7.21
CA ASN A 376 -15.22 -26.02 -6.41
C ASN A 376 -13.92 -25.22 -6.11
N LYS A 377 -14.08 -23.94 -5.79
CA LYS A 377 -12.99 -22.99 -5.48
C LYS A 377 -12.07 -22.67 -6.68
N LYS A 378 -12.51 -22.94 -7.92
CA LYS A 378 -11.78 -22.52 -9.13
C LYS A 378 -12.07 -21.09 -9.53
N LEU A 379 -13.15 -20.49 -9.05
CA LEU A 379 -13.52 -19.10 -9.33
C LEU A 379 -13.73 -18.35 -8.02
N ASP A 380 -12.90 -17.38 -7.77
CA ASP A 380 -13.08 -16.44 -6.66
C ASP A 380 -13.75 -15.17 -7.18
N VAL A 381 -14.86 -14.80 -6.55
CA VAL A 381 -15.60 -13.55 -6.80
C VAL A 381 -15.39 -12.62 -5.64
N THR A 382 -14.88 -11.42 -5.91
CA THR A 382 -14.66 -10.37 -4.92
C THR A 382 -15.60 -9.22 -5.16
N LEU A 383 -16.17 -8.67 -4.08
CA LEU A 383 -16.93 -7.41 -4.09
C LEU A 383 -16.53 -6.59 -2.88
N GLU A 384 -16.28 -5.31 -3.08
CA GLU A 384 -16.11 -4.37 -1.96
C GLU A 384 -16.68 -2.99 -2.30
N GLY A 385 -17.05 -2.24 -1.26
CA GLY A 385 -17.53 -0.89 -1.42
C GLY A 385 -17.45 -0.08 -0.14
N LEU A 386 -17.41 1.25 -0.29
CA LEU A 386 -17.44 2.21 0.81
C LEU A 386 -18.22 3.46 0.37
N LEU A 387 -19.17 3.89 1.19
CA LEU A 387 -20.01 5.07 1.00
C LEU A 387 -19.84 6.01 2.18
N GLY A 388 -19.80 7.32 1.96
CA GLY A 388 -19.72 8.25 3.08
C GLY A 388 -19.42 9.69 2.70
N GLN A 389 -18.89 10.40 3.68
CA GLN A 389 -18.37 11.77 3.54
C GLN A 389 -16.93 11.85 4.04
N GLY A 390 -16.06 12.46 3.21
CA GLY A 390 -14.66 12.63 3.58
C GLY A 390 -13.86 11.33 3.58
N ILE A 391 -14.12 10.44 2.65
CA ILE A 391 -13.49 9.11 2.55
C ILE A 391 -12.51 8.98 1.38
N GLY A 392 -12.18 10.09 0.69
CA GLY A 392 -11.40 10.09 -0.54
C GLY A 392 -10.03 9.44 -0.42
N ARG A 393 -9.29 9.75 0.65
CA ARG A 393 -7.94 9.19 0.88
C ARG A 393 -7.91 7.66 1.03
N TYR A 394 -9.04 7.03 1.32
CA TYR A 394 -9.13 5.57 1.44
C TYR A 394 -9.29 4.85 0.09
N GLY A 395 -9.41 5.59 -1.02
CA GLY A 395 -9.48 5.04 -2.37
C GLY A 395 -8.15 5.04 -3.10
N SER A 396 -8.04 4.22 -4.13
CA SER A 396 -6.86 4.11 -4.99
C SER A 396 -6.70 5.30 -5.95
N SER A 397 -7.79 6.02 -6.23
CA SER A 397 -7.78 7.13 -7.22
C SER A 397 -7.25 8.45 -6.68
N GLY A 398 -6.97 8.57 -5.38
CA GLY A 398 -6.44 9.81 -4.79
C GLY A 398 -7.43 10.98 -4.84
N LEU A 399 -8.74 10.74 -4.80
CA LEU A 399 -9.77 11.78 -4.73
C LEU A 399 -9.72 12.50 -3.37
N PRO A 400 -10.00 13.82 -3.31
CA PRO A 400 -9.90 14.59 -2.08
C PRO A 400 -11.01 14.23 -1.09
N ASP A 401 -10.70 14.28 0.21
CA ASP A 401 -11.66 14.09 1.30
C ASP A 401 -12.65 15.25 1.40
N ALA A 402 -12.14 16.49 1.22
CA ALA A 402 -12.88 17.70 1.50
C ALA A 402 -12.60 18.81 0.49
N THR A 403 -13.40 19.87 0.55
CA THR A 403 -13.10 21.18 -0.03
C THR A 403 -13.13 22.25 1.05
N LEU A 404 -12.74 23.48 0.71
CA LEU A 404 -12.75 24.62 1.63
C LEU A 404 -13.84 25.63 1.24
N SER A 405 -14.52 26.15 2.25
CA SER A 405 -15.36 27.35 2.11
C SER A 405 -14.46 28.56 1.87
N PRO A 406 -14.64 29.33 0.78
CA PRO A 406 -13.80 30.48 0.49
C PRO A 406 -14.01 31.65 1.45
N THR A 407 -15.12 31.67 2.17
CA THR A 407 -15.49 32.75 3.11
C THR A 407 -15.04 32.46 4.54
N THR A 408 -15.30 31.21 5.02
CA THR A 408 -15.02 30.82 6.41
C THR A 408 -13.73 30.01 6.56
N GLY A 409 -13.14 29.53 5.45
CA GLY A 409 -12.02 28.59 5.47
C GLY A 409 -12.36 27.18 5.96
N GLU A 410 -13.62 26.94 6.33
CA GLU A 410 -14.06 25.69 6.92
C GLU A 410 -13.95 24.53 5.93
N LEU A 411 -13.41 23.40 6.39
CA LEU A 411 -13.41 22.15 5.65
C LEU A 411 -14.83 21.60 5.49
N ARG A 412 -15.16 21.23 4.27
CA ARG A 412 -16.45 20.62 3.89
C ARG A 412 -16.17 19.23 3.31
N PRO A 413 -16.36 18.15 4.08
CA PRO A 413 -16.21 16.79 3.62
C PRO A 413 -17.13 16.49 2.44
N LEU A 414 -16.57 15.86 1.40
CA LEU A 414 -17.28 15.54 0.17
C LEU A 414 -18.04 14.22 0.29
N ARG A 415 -19.24 14.15 -0.27
CA ARG A 415 -19.99 12.90 -0.41
C ARG A 415 -19.32 12.02 -1.44
N GLN A 416 -19.06 10.78 -1.09
CA GLN A 416 -18.26 9.88 -1.91
C GLN A 416 -18.81 8.46 -1.88
N ALA A 417 -18.57 7.76 -3.00
CA ALA A 417 -18.88 6.35 -3.15
C ALA A 417 -17.73 5.68 -3.89
N ARG A 418 -17.41 4.46 -3.51
CA ARG A 418 -16.50 3.61 -4.26
C ARG A 418 -16.99 2.18 -4.23
N VAL A 419 -16.70 1.45 -5.31
CA VAL A 419 -17.02 0.05 -5.47
C VAL A 419 -15.97 -0.61 -6.34
N MET A 420 -15.59 -1.84 -6.01
CA MET A 420 -14.76 -2.71 -6.84
C MET A 420 -15.35 -4.11 -6.86
N GLY A 421 -15.37 -4.73 -8.04
CA GLY A 421 -15.64 -6.14 -8.25
C GLY A 421 -14.48 -6.83 -8.91
N GLY A 422 -14.25 -8.10 -8.58
CA GLY A 422 -13.17 -8.88 -9.15
C GLY A 422 -13.52 -10.34 -9.33
N LEU A 423 -12.89 -10.95 -10.32
CA LEU A 423 -12.97 -12.38 -10.64
C LEU A 423 -11.55 -12.91 -10.78
N VAL A 424 -11.24 -14.00 -10.09
CA VAL A 424 -10.00 -14.76 -10.31
C VAL A 424 -10.37 -16.19 -10.64
N TYR A 425 -10.03 -16.62 -11.86
CA TYR A 425 -10.28 -17.98 -12.32
C TYR A 425 -8.98 -18.79 -12.33
N HIS A 426 -8.91 -19.74 -11.43
CA HIS A 426 -7.82 -20.72 -11.32
C HIS A 426 -8.00 -21.81 -12.38
N HIS A 427 -7.54 -21.52 -13.62
CA HIS A 427 -7.70 -22.44 -14.74
C HIS A 427 -6.94 -23.75 -14.52
N SER A 428 -5.72 -23.66 -14.03
CA SER A 428 -4.84 -24.80 -13.76
C SER A 428 -3.83 -24.45 -12.65
N THR A 429 -3.02 -25.41 -12.23
CA THR A 429 -1.91 -25.17 -11.28
C THR A 429 -0.87 -24.18 -11.82
N ARG A 430 -0.89 -23.90 -13.12
CA ARG A 430 0.06 -22.98 -13.78
C ARG A 430 -0.54 -21.65 -14.21
N LEU A 431 -1.87 -21.55 -14.36
CA LEU A 431 -2.50 -20.38 -14.97
C LEU A 431 -3.66 -19.86 -14.12
N ASP A 432 -3.54 -18.62 -13.68
CA ASP A 432 -4.62 -17.82 -13.13
C ASP A 432 -5.00 -16.72 -14.10
N LEU A 433 -6.30 -16.53 -14.32
CA LEU A 433 -6.89 -15.43 -15.07
C LEU A 433 -7.57 -14.50 -14.09
N CYS A 434 -7.38 -13.20 -14.22
CA CYS A 434 -8.02 -12.21 -13.36
C CYS A 434 -8.71 -11.13 -14.18
N GLY A 435 -9.80 -10.61 -13.63
CA GLY A 435 -10.50 -9.45 -14.15
C GLY A 435 -11.08 -8.65 -13.01
N TYR A 436 -10.93 -7.31 -13.07
CA TYR A 436 -11.45 -6.40 -12.06
C TYR A 436 -12.12 -5.21 -12.73
N GLY A 437 -13.06 -4.60 -12.02
CA GLY A 437 -13.65 -3.34 -12.41
C GLY A 437 -14.09 -2.56 -11.19
N GLY A 438 -14.03 -1.23 -11.28
CA GLY A 438 -14.42 -0.38 -10.16
C GLY A 438 -14.70 1.05 -10.58
N ASP A 439 -15.33 1.78 -9.66
CA ASP A 439 -15.67 3.21 -9.81
C ASP A 439 -15.47 3.94 -8.47
N GLU A 440 -14.91 5.13 -8.55
CA GLU A 440 -14.83 6.08 -7.42
C GLU A 440 -15.51 7.39 -7.81
N TYR A 441 -16.54 7.76 -7.08
CA TYR A 441 -17.35 8.96 -7.27
C TYR A 441 -17.14 9.96 -6.16
N THR A 442 -17.07 11.26 -6.52
CA THR A 442 -17.04 12.39 -5.56
C THR A 442 -18.09 13.43 -5.94
N GLY A 443 -18.99 13.72 -4.99
CA GLY A 443 -20.07 14.68 -5.14
C GLY A 443 -19.57 16.14 -5.21
N ARG A 444 -20.41 17.03 -5.74
CA ARG A 444 -20.17 18.48 -5.75
C ARG A 444 -20.31 19.07 -4.35
N TYR A 445 -19.49 20.08 -4.07
CA TYR A 445 -19.71 21.04 -2.99
C TYR A 445 -19.23 22.42 -3.47
N ALA A 446 -20.12 23.13 -4.17
CA ALA A 446 -19.79 24.37 -4.85
C ALA A 446 -20.06 25.60 -3.96
N PHE A 447 -19.19 26.58 -4.09
CA PHE A 447 -19.33 27.91 -3.51
C PHE A 447 -19.14 28.98 -4.58
N VAL A 448 -19.49 30.20 -4.22
CA VAL A 448 -19.08 31.42 -4.92
C VAL A 448 -18.13 32.17 -4.00
N SER A 449 -16.96 32.55 -4.49
CA SER A 449 -16.00 33.32 -3.71
C SER A 449 -16.51 34.74 -3.45
N PRO A 450 -15.95 35.51 -2.50
CA PRO A 450 -16.27 36.92 -2.30
C PRO A 450 -16.07 37.79 -3.56
N ALA A 451 -15.20 37.36 -4.46
CA ALA A 451 -14.96 38.01 -5.76
C ALA A 451 -15.94 37.58 -6.87
N GLY A 452 -16.97 36.79 -6.54
CA GLY A 452 -17.94 36.31 -7.53
C GLY A 452 -17.46 35.16 -8.40
N THR A 453 -16.30 34.54 -8.10
CA THR A 453 -15.72 33.44 -8.89
C THR A 453 -16.12 32.06 -8.37
N ALA A 454 -16.00 31.04 -9.24
CA ALA A 454 -16.24 29.65 -8.89
C ALA A 454 -15.29 29.19 -7.77
N ALA A 455 -15.81 28.55 -6.75
CA ALA A 455 -15.06 28.00 -5.64
C ALA A 455 -15.66 26.66 -5.15
N GLY A 456 -14.95 25.98 -4.26
CA GLY A 456 -15.32 24.65 -3.78
C GLY A 456 -14.97 23.54 -4.77
N TYR A 457 -15.68 22.41 -4.69
CA TYR A 457 -15.46 21.23 -5.53
C TYR A 457 -16.59 21.05 -6.55
N GLY A 458 -16.23 20.95 -7.83
CA GLY A 458 -17.18 20.71 -8.92
C GLY A 458 -18.15 21.85 -9.17
N SER A 459 -17.74 23.12 -8.97
CA SER A 459 -18.58 24.28 -9.20
C SER A 459 -19.07 24.31 -10.66
N PRO A 460 -20.37 24.50 -10.90
CA PRO A 460 -20.92 24.63 -12.25
C PRO A 460 -20.49 25.93 -12.94
N LEU A 461 -19.93 26.88 -12.22
CA LEU A 461 -19.43 28.16 -12.73
C LEU A 461 -17.98 28.07 -13.27
N VAL A 462 -17.34 26.91 -13.22
CA VAL A 462 -16.01 26.72 -13.79
C VAL A 462 -16.10 26.75 -15.31
N SER A 463 -15.24 27.59 -15.97
CA SER A 463 -15.07 27.54 -17.41
C SER A 463 -13.96 26.57 -17.77
N TYR A 464 -14.25 25.68 -18.70
CA TYR A 464 -13.29 24.77 -19.32
C TYR A 464 -12.85 25.22 -20.72
N ALA A 465 -12.95 26.50 -21.00
CA ALA A 465 -12.51 27.07 -22.29
C ALA A 465 -11.04 26.72 -22.59
N SER A 466 -10.17 26.70 -21.58
CA SER A 466 -8.77 26.27 -21.70
C SER A 466 -8.58 24.79 -22.07
N CYS A 467 -9.60 23.96 -21.88
CA CYS A 467 -9.58 22.54 -22.25
C CYS A 467 -9.82 22.30 -23.75
N THR A 468 -9.93 23.34 -24.56
CA THR A 468 -10.16 23.24 -26.01
C THR A 468 -8.89 23.16 -26.82
N ASN A 469 -7.80 23.69 -26.31
CA ASN A 469 -6.54 23.85 -27.03
C ASN A 469 -5.50 22.85 -26.56
N GLU A 470 -4.79 22.25 -27.50
CA GLU A 470 -3.71 21.31 -27.24
C GLU A 470 -2.51 21.96 -26.54
N VAL A 471 -2.34 23.27 -26.70
CA VAL A 471 -1.16 24.05 -26.27
C VAL A 471 -1.12 24.30 -24.75
N ALA A 472 -2.23 24.16 -24.05
CA ALA A 472 -2.31 24.56 -22.63
C ALA A 472 -2.16 23.34 -21.69
N LEU A 473 -0.92 22.91 -21.45
CA LEU A 473 -0.60 21.73 -20.64
C LEU A 473 -1.16 21.78 -19.21
N ASN A 474 -1.22 22.95 -18.58
CA ASN A 474 -1.56 23.10 -17.16
C ASN A 474 -2.83 23.91 -16.88
N THR A 475 -3.53 24.36 -17.91
CA THR A 475 -4.69 25.23 -17.75
C THR A 475 -6.02 24.48 -17.79
N CYS A 476 -6.03 23.24 -18.28
CA CYS A 476 -7.20 22.38 -18.26
C CYS A 476 -7.18 21.47 -17.02
N SER A 477 -7.74 21.94 -15.94
CA SER A 477 -7.90 21.18 -14.70
C SER A 477 -9.31 21.38 -14.15
N GLY A 478 -9.77 20.44 -13.33
CA GLY A 478 -11.09 20.53 -12.70
C GLY A 478 -11.35 19.40 -11.74
N ALA A 479 -12.46 19.50 -11.03
CA ALA A 479 -12.87 18.52 -10.05
C ALA A 479 -13.34 17.21 -10.71
N ASN A 480 -12.74 16.08 -10.36
CA ASN A 480 -13.17 14.78 -10.82
C ASN A 480 -14.57 14.44 -10.26
N ARG A 481 -15.48 14.03 -11.14
CA ARG A 481 -16.78 13.50 -10.76
C ARG A 481 -16.69 12.04 -10.42
N ASN A 482 -16.12 11.26 -11.32
CA ASN A 482 -15.85 9.85 -11.11
C ASN A 482 -14.67 9.38 -11.97
N ILE A 483 -14.06 8.32 -11.51
CA ILE A 483 -13.01 7.58 -12.18
C ILE A 483 -13.42 6.13 -12.16
N TYR A 484 -13.41 5.45 -13.31
CA TYR A 484 -13.71 4.03 -13.39
C TYR A 484 -12.66 3.28 -14.19
N GLU A 485 -12.56 1.99 -13.89
CA GLU A 485 -11.58 1.09 -14.47
C GLU A 485 -12.20 -0.25 -14.80
N ALA A 486 -11.70 -0.85 -15.89
CA ALA A 486 -11.87 -2.26 -16.19
C ALA A 486 -10.51 -2.84 -16.57
N THR A 487 -10.12 -3.95 -15.95
CA THR A 487 -8.83 -4.59 -16.19
C THR A 487 -8.98 -6.10 -16.30
N VAL A 488 -8.14 -6.70 -17.16
CA VAL A 488 -8.00 -8.13 -17.29
C VAL A 488 -6.54 -8.50 -17.39
N GLY A 489 -6.19 -9.66 -16.85
CA GLY A 489 -4.81 -10.12 -16.86
C GLY A 489 -4.69 -11.60 -16.56
N TYR A 490 -3.46 -12.07 -16.55
CA TYR A 490 -3.15 -13.43 -16.14
C TYR A 490 -1.77 -13.50 -15.49
N TRP A 491 -1.58 -14.57 -14.69
CA TRP A 491 -0.29 -15.02 -14.20
C TRP A 491 -0.06 -16.46 -14.65
N TYR A 492 1.09 -16.69 -15.30
CA TYR A 492 1.52 -18.03 -15.72
C TYR A 492 2.77 -18.44 -14.93
N ARG A 493 2.69 -19.54 -14.19
CA ARG A 493 3.76 -20.10 -13.38
C ARG A 493 4.72 -20.88 -14.28
N LEU A 494 5.87 -20.27 -14.58
CA LEU A 494 6.94 -20.88 -15.36
C LEU A 494 7.68 -21.95 -14.55
N TYR A 495 7.87 -21.69 -13.26
CA TYR A 495 8.56 -22.58 -12.34
C TYR A 495 7.94 -22.48 -10.95
N ARG A 496 7.88 -23.64 -10.24
CA ARG A 496 7.56 -23.74 -8.82
C ARG A 496 8.36 -24.91 -8.23
N GLY A 497 9.08 -24.68 -7.13
CA GLY A 497 9.89 -25.68 -6.44
C GLY A 497 10.65 -25.10 -5.26
N GLU A 498 11.55 -25.90 -4.66
CA GLU A 498 12.33 -25.54 -3.47
C GLU A 498 13.09 -24.19 -3.57
N SER A 499 13.40 -23.76 -4.78
CA SER A 499 14.08 -22.47 -5.00
C SER A 499 13.11 -21.29 -5.11
N GLY A 500 11.83 -21.48 -4.85
CA GLY A 500 10.79 -20.47 -5.00
C GLY A 500 9.93 -20.63 -6.25
N ARG A 501 9.32 -19.54 -6.72
CA ARG A 501 8.37 -19.56 -7.84
C ARG A 501 8.67 -18.45 -8.84
N ILE A 502 8.66 -18.77 -10.15
CA ILE A 502 8.79 -17.79 -11.23
C ILE A 502 7.47 -17.69 -11.97
N GLU A 503 6.94 -16.49 -12.10
CA GLU A 503 5.70 -16.19 -12.80
C GLU A 503 5.92 -15.11 -13.86
N GLN A 504 5.23 -15.26 -14.98
CA GLN A 504 5.11 -14.24 -16.02
C GLN A 504 3.67 -13.75 -16.03
N GLY A 505 3.48 -12.44 -16.02
CA GLY A 505 2.18 -11.79 -16.05
C GLY A 505 2.01 -10.88 -17.24
N ASN A 506 0.74 -10.70 -17.66
CA ASN A 506 0.29 -9.62 -18.53
C ASN A 506 -1.04 -9.09 -18.02
N GLN A 507 -1.19 -7.76 -18.11
CA GLN A 507 -2.42 -7.06 -17.73
C GLN A 507 -2.73 -5.96 -18.74
N VAL A 508 -4.01 -5.83 -19.08
CA VAL A 508 -4.54 -4.70 -19.85
C VAL A 508 -5.54 -3.95 -18.98
N VAL A 509 -5.30 -2.66 -18.83
CA VAL A 509 -6.13 -1.75 -18.04
C VAL A 509 -6.77 -0.74 -18.97
N TYR A 510 -8.08 -0.54 -18.88
CA TYR A 510 -8.78 0.62 -19.40
C TYR A 510 -9.28 1.45 -18.23
N VAL A 511 -8.82 2.70 -18.14
CA VAL A 511 -9.21 3.63 -17.09
C VAL A 511 -9.76 4.92 -17.71
N HIS A 512 -10.78 5.50 -17.08
CA HIS A 512 -11.43 6.70 -17.58
C HIS A 512 -11.82 7.63 -16.43
N ARG A 513 -11.56 8.93 -16.59
CA ARG A 513 -12.02 9.94 -15.64
C ARG A 513 -12.95 10.96 -16.30
N ASN A 514 -13.97 11.37 -15.55
CA ASN A 514 -14.87 12.43 -15.89
C ASN A 514 -14.75 13.58 -14.89
N LEU A 515 -14.67 14.80 -15.38
CA LEU A 515 -14.81 15.97 -14.53
C LEU A 515 -16.29 16.32 -14.32
N TRP A 516 -16.56 17.14 -13.32
CA TRP A 516 -17.86 17.79 -13.21
C TRP A 516 -18.07 18.77 -14.37
N SER A 517 -19.31 18.88 -14.85
CA SER A 517 -19.67 19.86 -15.88
C SER A 517 -19.50 21.29 -15.36
N GLY A 518 -18.91 22.13 -16.16
CA GLY A 518 -18.84 23.58 -15.98
C GLY A 518 -19.85 24.33 -16.88
N ILE A 519 -19.56 25.61 -17.15
CA ILE A 519 -20.43 26.49 -17.95
C ILE A 519 -20.59 25.99 -19.39
N ASP A 520 -19.51 25.52 -19.98
CA ASP A 520 -19.40 25.29 -21.44
C ASP A 520 -19.27 23.80 -21.80
N ARG A 521 -18.79 22.93 -20.91
CA ARG A 521 -18.54 21.53 -21.21
C ARG A 521 -18.30 20.64 -20.00
N THR A 522 -18.16 19.33 -20.29
CA THR A 522 -17.76 18.29 -19.34
C THR A 522 -16.50 17.60 -19.87
N PRO A 523 -15.29 18.02 -19.46
CA PRO A 523 -14.07 17.37 -19.92
C PRO A 523 -13.96 15.93 -19.36
N GLN A 524 -13.35 15.06 -20.17
CA GLN A 524 -13.13 13.65 -19.83
C GLN A 524 -11.85 13.16 -20.50
N GLY A 525 -11.31 12.06 -19.99
CA GLY A 525 -10.14 11.40 -20.55
C GLY A 525 -10.06 9.96 -20.15
N GLY A 526 -9.56 9.10 -21.03
CA GLY A 526 -9.33 7.69 -20.73
C GLY A 526 -7.99 7.25 -21.28
N ASP A 527 -7.39 6.25 -20.67
CA ASP A 527 -6.13 5.65 -21.08
C ASP A 527 -6.24 4.12 -21.15
N ILE A 528 -5.40 3.53 -21.99
CA ILE A 528 -5.17 2.07 -22.02
C ILE A 528 -3.73 1.84 -21.61
N VAL A 529 -3.55 1.00 -20.61
CA VAL A 529 -2.23 0.61 -20.10
C VAL A 529 -2.06 -0.89 -20.28
N VAL A 530 -0.91 -1.28 -20.84
CA VAL A 530 -0.55 -2.70 -21.00
C VAL A 530 0.71 -2.95 -20.17
N TYR A 531 0.63 -3.91 -19.27
CA TYR A 531 1.73 -4.38 -18.46
C TYR A 531 2.22 -5.74 -18.92
N THR A 532 3.51 -5.96 -18.77
CA THR A 532 4.13 -7.29 -18.80
C THR A 532 5.21 -7.37 -17.74
N SER A 533 5.25 -8.45 -16.97
CA SER A 533 6.24 -8.63 -15.92
C SER A 533 6.76 -10.06 -15.81
N LEU A 534 7.95 -10.17 -15.26
CA LEU A 534 8.53 -11.42 -14.77
C LEU A 534 8.81 -11.26 -13.29
N ARG A 535 8.21 -12.14 -12.48
CA ARG A 535 8.29 -12.10 -11.02
C ARG A 535 8.91 -13.40 -10.48
N PHE A 536 9.89 -13.26 -9.60
CA PHE A 536 10.50 -14.37 -8.87
C PHE A 536 10.18 -14.22 -7.37
N TYR A 537 9.32 -15.06 -6.86
CA TYR A 537 9.02 -15.16 -5.43
C TYR A 537 10.12 -15.93 -4.72
N LEU A 538 10.58 -15.39 -3.61
CA LEU A 538 11.55 -16.03 -2.73
C LEU A 538 10.93 -17.28 -2.07
N PRO A 539 11.74 -18.32 -1.79
CA PRO A 539 11.26 -19.57 -1.19
C PRO A 539 10.79 -19.38 0.25
#